data_34d6dd34e0627735d4dedd44b166feff
#
_entry.id   34d6dd34e0627735d4dedd44b166feff
#
_cell.length_a   1.000
_cell.length_b   1.000
_cell.length_c   1.000
_cell.angle_alpha   90.00
_cell.angle_beta   90.00
_cell.angle_gamma   90.00
#
_symmetry.space_group_name_H-M   'P 1'
#
loop_
_entity.id
_entity.type
_entity.pdbx_description
1 polymer ?
#
loop_
_entity_poly.entity_id
_entity_poly.type
_entity_poly.pdbx_seq_one_letter_code
_entity_poly.pdbx_strand_id
1 'polypeptide(L)'
;MINDVTVFNIREYLSVKDDKVLGEEELRKLLSEFSCEKNSDVERFLKEQSIEFTKKNQSVTYLVFTNEDVALVGYFTLAIKPISVNAENFSSTMKRKIARVSEFDESNGTCTLSAYLIAQLGKNYSDSSDERITGEQLLQAAVDTIKELQYMAGGMVVFLEAEDNEKLIKFYQEKNGFKRFATKSVKSGTEEAHTLIQFLKVL
;
A
#
# COMPACT_ATOMS: atom_id res chain seq x y z
N MET A 1 -10.10 -18.32 -1.72
CA MET A 1 -9.27 -18.44 -2.92
C MET A 1 -9.36 -17.09 -3.63
N ILE A 2 -8.25 -16.36 -3.70
CA ILE A 2 -8.19 -15.03 -4.36
C ILE A 2 -7.74 -15.29 -5.80
N ASN A 3 -8.51 -16.07 -6.56
CA ASN A 3 -8.12 -16.48 -7.90
C ASN A 3 -8.79 -15.68 -9.03
N ASP A 4 -9.50 -14.59 -8.70
CA ASP A 4 -10.27 -13.87 -9.71
C ASP A 4 -9.64 -12.55 -10.17
N VAL A 5 -8.43 -12.23 -9.67
CA VAL A 5 -7.72 -11.00 -10.05
C VAL A 5 -6.26 -11.27 -10.42
N THR A 6 -5.76 -10.46 -11.34
CA THR A 6 -4.35 -10.39 -11.72
C THR A 6 -3.77 -9.05 -11.29
N VAL A 7 -2.55 -9.08 -10.75
CA VAL A 7 -1.81 -7.90 -10.28
C VAL A 7 -0.70 -7.59 -11.27
N PHE A 8 -0.68 -6.37 -11.79
CA PHE A 8 0.33 -5.89 -12.72
C PHE A 8 1.19 -4.78 -12.12
N ASN A 9 2.50 -4.94 -12.21
CA ASN A 9 3.44 -3.89 -11.89
C ASN A 9 3.52 -2.87 -13.03
N ILE A 10 3.27 -1.59 -12.80
CA ILE A 10 3.31 -0.58 -13.87
C ILE A 10 4.70 -0.44 -14.50
N ARG A 11 5.77 -0.92 -13.87
CA ARG A 11 7.11 -0.98 -14.47
C ARG A 11 7.16 -1.84 -15.73
N GLU A 12 6.33 -2.87 -15.79
CA GLU A 12 6.25 -3.74 -16.97
C GLU A 12 5.78 -2.96 -18.18
N TYR A 13 4.85 -2.02 -18.01
CA TYR A 13 4.43 -1.11 -19.07
C TYR A 13 5.49 -0.07 -19.43
N LEU A 14 6.27 0.39 -18.45
CA LEU A 14 7.27 1.44 -18.64
C LEU A 14 8.61 0.94 -19.19
N SER A 15 8.88 -0.37 -19.07
CA SER A 15 10.17 -0.97 -19.45
C SER A 15 10.24 -1.42 -20.89
N VAL A 16 9.15 -1.38 -21.62
CA VAL A 16 9.08 -1.96 -22.96
C VAL A 16 9.69 -1.02 -23.98
N LYS A 17 10.72 -1.52 -24.67
CA LYS A 17 11.40 -0.86 -25.80
C LYS A 17 10.77 -1.25 -27.16
N ASP A 18 9.73 -2.04 -27.16
CA ASP A 18 9.12 -2.59 -28.38
C ASP A 18 7.72 -1.99 -28.59
N ASP A 19 7.46 -1.42 -29.75
CA ASP A 19 6.23 -0.69 -30.13
C ASP A 19 4.93 -1.50 -30.05
N LYS A 20 4.98 -2.72 -29.52
CA LYS A 20 3.83 -3.63 -29.43
C LYS A 20 3.22 -3.77 -28.04
N VAL A 21 3.78 -3.13 -27.04
CA VAL A 21 3.29 -3.21 -25.66
C VAL A 21 2.98 -1.81 -25.15
N LEU A 22 1.96 -1.72 -24.32
CA LEU A 22 1.48 -0.49 -23.69
C LEU A 22 2.64 0.38 -23.18
N GLY A 23 2.93 1.46 -23.89
CA GLY A 23 3.90 2.48 -23.44
C GLY A 23 3.28 3.39 -22.36
N GLU A 24 4.05 4.40 -21.95
CA GLU A 24 3.59 5.35 -20.93
C GLU A 24 2.30 6.08 -21.32
N GLU A 25 2.12 6.41 -22.59
CA GLU A 25 0.94 7.11 -23.06
C GLU A 25 -0.33 6.26 -22.89
N GLU A 26 -0.27 5.00 -23.26
CA GLU A 26 -1.38 4.07 -23.09
C GLU A 26 -1.67 3.79 -21.60
N LEU A 27 -0.60 3.68 -20.80
CA LEU A 27 -0.77 3.58 -19.35
C LEU A 27 -1.49 4.80 -18.80
N ARG A 28 -1.13 6.02 -19.21
CA ARG A 28 -1.82 7.26 -18.78
C ARG A 28 -3.29 7.28 -19.17
N LYS A 29 -3.64 6.79 -20.36
CA LYS A 29 -5.05 6.64 -20.76
C LYS A 29 -5.79 5.68 -19.83
N LEU A 30 -5.22 4.51 -19.58
CA LEU A 30 -5.79 3.53 -18.65
C LEU A 30 -6.01 4.13 -17.24
N LEU A 31 -5.00 4.82 -16.70
CA LEU A 31 -5.11 5.45 -15.39
C LEU A 31 -6.14 6.58 -15.34
N SER A 32 -6.40 7.25 -16.46
CA SER A 32 -7.40 8.32 -16.53
C SER A 32 -8.84 7.83 -16.30
N GLU A 33 -9.12 6.56 -16.60
CA GLU A 33 -10.42 5.92 -16.43
C GLU A 33 -10.72 5.54 -14.96
N PHE A 34 -9.71 5.53 -14.11
CA PHE A 34 -9.88 5.24 -12.69
C PHE A 34 -10.65 6.37 -11.99
N SER A 35 -11.59 6.00 -11.13
CA SER A 35 -12.32 6.95 -10.28
C SER A 35 -12.37 6.48 -8.83
N CYS A 36 -12.13 7.38 -7.90
CA CYS A 36 -12.22 7.12 -6.48
C CYS A 36 -12.90 8.28 -5.74
N GLU A 37 -14.21 8.40 -5.92
CA GLU A 37 -15.01 9.47 -5.31
C GLU A 37 -14.91 9.53 -3.77
N LYS A 38 -14.58 8.40 -3.14
CA LYS A 38 -14.43 8.30 -1.68
C LYS A 38 -13.12 8.89 -1.15
N ASN A 39 -12.12 9.04 -2.02
CA ASN A 39 -10.82 9.62 -1.65
C ASN A 39 -10.12 10.22 -2.87
N SER A 40 -10.23 11.53 -3.01
CA SER A 40 -9.65 12.28 -4.13
C SER A 40 -8.12 12.24 -4.16
N ASP A 41 -7.47 12.09 -3.00
CA ASP A 41 -6.00 11.98 -2.94
C ASP A 41 -5.50 10.67 -3.53
N VAL A 42 -6.23 9.57 -3.30
CA VAL A 42 -5.96 8.26 -3.90
C VAL A 42 -6.11 8.34 -5.42
N GLU A 43 -7.16 8.96 -5.93
CA GLU A 43 -7.36 9.15 -7.37
C GLU A 43 -6.27 10.02 -7.98
N ARG A 44 -6.02 11.19 -7.40
CA ARG A 44 -5.00 12.14 -7.86
C ARG A 44 -3.61 11.51 -7.89
N PHE A 45 -3.23 10.79 -6.84
CA PHE A 45 -1.94 10.11 -6.82
C PHE A 45 -1.78 9.14 -7.99
N LEU A 46 -2.79 8.30 -8.25
CA LEU A 46 -2.71 7.33 -9.35
C LEU A 46 -2.53 8.03 -10.70
N LYS A 47 -3.35 9.03 -10.99
CA LYS A 47 -3.36 9.73 -12.28
C LYS A 47 -2.14 10.61 -12.52
N GLU A 48 -1.67 11.30 -11.49
CA GLU A 48 -0.68 12.38 -11.66
C GLU A 48 0.72 12.00 -11.18
N GLN A 49 0.86 11.10 -10.19
CA GLN A 49 2.11 10.90 -9.49
C GLN A 49 2.68 9.49 -9.62
N SER A 50 1.84 8.48 -9.77
CA SER A 50 2.24 7.06 -9.68
C SER A 50 3.36 6.68 -10.64
N ILE A 51 3.31 7.15 -11.90
CA ILE A 51 4.31 6.88 -12.92
C ILE A 51 5.66 7.49 -12.54
N GLU A 52 5.67 8.77 -12.16
CA GLU A 52 6.90 9.48 -11.82
C GLU A 52 7.55 8.92 -10.55
N PHE A 53 6.76 8.57 -9.54
CA PHE A 53 7.26 7.93 -8.33
C PHE A 53 7.87 6.55 -8.62
N THR A 54 7.25 5.81 -9.54
CA THR A 54 7.76 4.51 -9.97
C THR A 54 9.07 4.64 -10.77
N LYS A 55 9.16 5.59 -11.71
CA LYS A 55 10.39 5.88 -12.45
C LYS A 55 11.56 6.31 -11.57
N LYS A 56 11.26 7.10 -10.53
CA LYS A 56 12.25 7.59 -9.56
C LYS A 56 12.60 6.57 -8.47
N ASN A 57 12.05 5.36 -8.52
CA ASN A 57 12.22 4.31 -7.49
C ASN A 57 11.80 4.75 -6.07
N GLN A 58 10.90 5.70 -5.95
CA GLN A 58 10.37 6.17 -4.67
C GLN A 58 9.28 5.23 -4.13
N SER A 59 8.49 4.66 -5.04
CA SER A 59 7.49 3.64 -4.79
C SER A 59 7.20 2.88 -6.08
N VAL A 60 6.47 1.78 -5.99
CA VAL A 60 6.01 1.01 -7.15
C VAL A 60 4.50 0.85 -7.06
N THR A 61 3.80 1.18 -8.13
CA THR A 61 2.35 1.03 -8.23
C THR A 61 2.00 -0.25 -8.95
N TYR A 62 1.00 -0.93 -8.44
CA TYR A 62 0.45 -2.18 -8.96
C TYR A 62 -1.02 -1.99 -9.27
N LEU A 63 -1.44 -2.33 -10.48
CA LEU A 63 -2.82 -2.31 -10.93
C LEU A 63 -3.43 -3.69 -10.71
N VAL A 64 -4.69 -3.72 -10.31
CA VAL A 64 -5.44 -4.95 -10.05
C VAL A 64 -6.59 -5.06 -11.04
N PHE A 65 -6.58 -6.14 -11.81
CA PHE A 65 -7.57 -6.42 -12.84
C PHE A 65 -8.34 -7.69 -12.53
N THR A 66 -9.60 -7.74 -12.93
CA THR A 66 -10.36 -9.00 -12.99
C THR A 66 -9.80 -9.93 -14.04
N ASN A 67 -9.85 -11.23 -13.80
CA ASN A 67 -9.41 -12.23 -14.80
C ASN A 67 -10.45 -12.47 -15.90
N GLU A 68 -11.72 -12.16 -15.63
CA GLU A 68 -12.83 -12.46 -16.53
C GLU A 68 -12.87 -11.51 -17.73
N ASP A 69 -12.82 -10.21 -17.49
CA ASP A 69 -13.00 -9.17 -18.51
C ASP A 69 -11.89 -8.12 -18.52
N VAL A 70 -10.82 -8.36 -17.75
CA VAL A 70 -9.65 -7.48 -17.65
C VAL A 70 -10.01 -6.04 -17.24
N ALA A 71 -11.04 -5.89 -16.42
CA ALA A 71 -11.44 -4.60 -15.89
C ALA A 71 -10.50 -4.15 -14.75
N LEU A 72 -10.07 -2.89 -14.77
CA LEU A 72 -9.30 -2.29 -13.68
C LEU A 72 -10.21 -2.09 -12.46
N VAL A 73 -10.03 -2.88 -11.40
CA VAL A 73 -10.87 -2.85 -10.20
C VAL A 73 -10.24 -2.13 -9.01
N GLY A 74 -8.95 -1.86 -9.08
CA GLY A 74 -8.25 -1.14 -8.03
C GLY A 74 -6.75 -1.06 -8.26
N TYR A 75 -6.06 -0.44 -7.31
CA TYR A 75 -4.62 -0.39 -7.31
C TYR A 75 -4.07 -0.30 -5.89
N PHE A 76 -2.79 -0.57 -5.76
CA PHE A 76 -2.02 -0.27 -4.56
C PHE A 76 -0.60 0.18 -4.92
N THR A 77 0.02 0.91 -3.99
CA THR A 77 1.40 1.38 -4.17
C THR A 77 2.24 0.95 -2.99
N LEU A 78 3.39 0.37 -3.29
CA LEU A 78 4.34 -0.14 -2.30
C LEU A 78 5.62 0.69 -2.27
N ALA A 79 6.16 0.87 -1.08
CA ALA A 79 7.47 1.46 -0.84
C ALA A 79 8.16 0.74 0.32
N ILE A 80 9.47 0.96 0.50
CA ILE A 80 10.20 0.55 1.70
C ILE A 80 10.54 1.81 2.47
N LYS A 81 10.21 1.84 3.75
CA LYS A 81 10.55 2.98 4.63
C LYS A 81 11.01 2.50 6.00
N PRO A 82 11.93 3.23 6.65
CA PRO A 82 12.22 3.01 8.05
C PRO A 82 11.03 3.46 8.89
N ILE A 83 10.73 2.68 9.93
CA ILE A 83 9.77 3.06 10.98
C ILE A 83 10.42 2.86 12.34
N SER A 84 10.08 3.73 13.29
CA SER A 84 10.43 3.57 14.71
C SER A 84 9.18 3.19 15.48
N VAL A 85 9.26 2.08 16.20
CA VAL A 85 8.12 1.49 16.90
C VAL A 85 8.52 1.25 18.35
N ASN A 86 7.62 1.60 19.29
CA ASN A 86 7.83 1.25 20.68
C ASN A 86 7.86 -0.28 20.82
N ALA A 87 8.91 -0.80 21.45
CA ALA A 87 9.09 -2.23 21.68
C ALA A 87 7.92 -2.87 22.43
N GLU A 88 7.22 -2.12 23.26
CA GLU A 88 6.05 -2.59 24.03
C GLU A 88 4.87 -2.99 23.16
N ASN A 89 4.79 -2.48 21.95
CA ASN A 89 3.74 -2.84 20.98
C ASN A 89 3.84 -4.28 20.46
N PHE A 90 4.94 -4.99 20.78
CA PHE A 90 5.18 -6.34 20.32
C PHE A 90 5.11 -7.38 21.45
N SER A 91 4.66 -8.58 21.14
CA SER A 91 4.78 -9.72 22.05
C SER A 91 6.26 -10.08 22.31
N SER A 92 6.55 -10.74 23.43
CA SER A 92 7.91 -11.15 23.77
C SER A 92 8.60 -11.98 22.68
N THR A 93 7.85 -12.85 21.98
CA THR A 93 8.36 -13.63 20.84
C THR A 93 8.70 -12.72 19.67
N MET A 94 7.86 -11.72 19.38
CA MET A 94 8.07 -10.80 18.30
C MET A 94 9.23 -9.84 18.59
N LYS A 95 9.36 -9.36 19.83
CA LYS A 95 10.52 -8.56 20.26
C LYS A 95 11.84 -9.24 19.93
N ARG A 96 11.95 -10.56 20.22
CA ARG A 96 13.16 -11.33 19.90
C ARG A 96 13.44 -11.42 18.40
N LYS A 97 12.41 -11.54 17.58
CA LYS A 97 12.56 -11.58 16.12
C LYS A 97 12.98 -10.22 15.57
N ILE A 98 12.29 -9.17 16.00
CA ILE A 98 12.55 -7.79 15.56
C ILE A 98 13.94 -7.32 16.00
N ALA A 99 14.37 -7.64 17.21
CA ALA A 99 15.71 -7.30 17.70
C ALA A 99 16.88 -7.81 16.84
N ARG A 100 16.64 -8.81 16.00
CA ARG A 100 17.67 -9.34 15.07
C ARG A 100 17.82 -8.51 13.80
N VAL A 101 16.82 -7.69 13.46
CA VAL A 101 16.72 -6.95 12.20
C VAL A 101 16.44 -5.46 12.41
N SER A 102 16.48 -5.00 13.65
CA SER A 102 16.24 -3.59 14.02
C SER A 102 17.41 -3.02 14.81
N GLU A 103 17.54 -1.72 14.77
CA GLU A 103 18.33 -0.95 15.69
C GLU A 103 17.46 -0.61 16.91
N PHE A 104 17.93 -0.98 18.09
CA PHE A 104 17.23 -0.72 19.35
C PHE A 104 17.84 0.49 20.04
N ASP A 105 17.00 1.51 20.31
CA ASP A 105 17.35 2.67 21.11
C ASP A 105 16.89 2.44 22.55
N GLU A 106 17.84 2.11 23.42
CA GLU A 106 17.58 1.84 24.85
C GLU A 106 17.04 3.07 25.58
N SER A 107 17.43 4.28 25.16
CA SER A 107 17.04 5.53 25.83
C SER A 107 15.56 5.83 25.64
N ASN A 108 14.99 5.48 24.49
CA ASN A 108 13.61 5.72 24.13
C ASN A 108 12.74 4.46 24.11
N GLY A 109 13.32 3.28 24.29
CA GLY A 109 12.62 2.00 24.22
C GLY A 109 12.04 1.70 22.84
N THR A 110 12.65 2.24 21.77
CA THR A 110 12.16 2.11 20.40
C THR A 110 13.03 1.20 19.54
N CYS A 111 12.38 0.50 18.61
CA CYS A 111 13.05 -0.28 17.58
C CYS A 111 12.88 0.43 16.23
N THR A 112 13.98 0.70 15.55
CA THR A 112 13.95 1.20 14.16
C THR A 112 14.23 0.06 13.20
N LEU A 113 13.34 -0.14 12.24
CA LEU A 113 13.45 -1.20 11.25
C LEU A 113 12.93 -0.75 9.88
N SER A 114 13.45 -1.37 8.83
CA SER A 114 12.88 -1.20 7.49
C SER A 114 11.58 -1.99 7.35
N ALA A 115 10.55 -1.34 6.86
CA ALA A 115 9.23 -1.95 6.69
C ALA A 115 8.67 -1.69 5.29
N TYR A 116 7.84 -2.60 4.82
CA TYR A 116 7.05 -2.39 3.62
C TYR A 116 5.91 -1.43 3.92
N LEU A 117 5.77 -0.38 3.15
CA LEU A 117 4.68 0.58 3.24
C LEU A 117 3.66 0.30 2.13
N ILE A 118 2.42 0.08 2.48
CA ILE A 118 1.30 0.24 1.56
C ILE A 118 0.96 1.74 1.56
N ALA A 119 1.54 2.47 0.60
CA ALA A 119 1.45 3.93 0.55
C ALA A 119 0.11 4.42 0.00
N GLN A 120 -0.51 3.63 -0.89
CA GLN A 120 -1.82 3.88 -1.46
C GLN A 120 -2.56 2.55 -1.60
N LEU A 121 -3.88 2.59 -1.41
CA LEU A 121 -4.78 1.46 -1.62
C LEU A 121 -6.13 2.02 -2.05
N GLY A 122 -6.52 1.80 -3.30
CA GLY A 122 -7.74 2.38 -3.87
C GLY A 122 -8.53 1.41 -4.72
N LYS A 123 -9.83 1.31 -4.46
CA LYS A 123 -10.79 0.65 -5.35
C LYS A 123 -11.16 1.61 -6.48
N ASN A 124 -11.39 1.06 -7.65
CA ASN A 124 -12.00 1.79 -8.76
C ASN A 124 -13.52 1.82 -8.58
N TYR A 125 -14.11 3.00 -8.69
CA TYR A 125 -15.56 3.22 -8.60
C TYR A 125 -16.20 3.57 -9.96
N SER A 126 -15.42 3.57 -11.05
CA SER A 126 -15.97 3.73 -12.39
C SER A 126 -16.73 2.46 -12.81
N ASP A 127 -17.83 2.63 -13.52
CA ASP A 127 -18.61 1.56 -14.17
C ASP A 127 -18.91 0.36 -13.25
N SER A 128 -19.26 0.60 -11.98
CA SER A 128 -19.53 -0.43 -10.97
C SER A 128 -18.35 -1.40 -10.73
N SER A 129 -17.14 -1.00 -11.05
CA SER A 129 -15.92 -1.81 -10.84
C SER A 129 -15.68 -2.12 -9.36
N ASP A 130 -16.21 -1.29 -8.45
CA ASP A 130 -16.09 -1.49 -7.01
C ASP A 130 -16.92 -2.68 -6.47
N GLU A 131 -17.93 -3.16 -7.21
CA GLU A 131 -18.69 -4.35 -6.85
C GLU A 131 -17.91 -5.65 -7.12
N ARG A 132 -16.91 -5.59 -8.00
CA ARG A 132 -16.13 -6.74 -8.45
C ARG A 132 -15.00 -7.14 -7.52
N ILE A 133 -14.62 -6.27 -6.60
CA ILE A 133 -13.58 -6.53 -5.60
C ILE A 133 -13.96 -5.93 -4.25
N THR A 134 -13.69 -6.64 -3.17
CA THR A 134 -13.82 -6.10 -1.83
C THR A 134 -12.53 -5.38 -1.40
N GLY A 135 -12.63 -4.47 -0.43
CA GLY A 135 -11.44 -3.84 0.15
C GLY A 135 -10.49 -4.86 0.79
N GLU A 136 -11.03 -5.95 1.35
CA GLU A 136 -10.25 -7.04 1.94
C GLU A 136 -9.45 -7.81 0.87
N GLN A 137 -10.07 -8.10 -0.28
CA GLN A 137 -9.39 -8.74 -1.40
C GLN A 137 -8.28 -7.86 -1.97
N LEU A 138 -8.53 -6.56 -2.12
CA LEU A 138 -7.52 -5.62 -2.61
C LEU A 138 -6.35 -5.49 -1.64
N LEU A 139 -6.62 -5.38 -0.34
CA LEU A 139 -5.58 -5.36 0.69
C LEU A 139 -4.80 -6.67 0.73
N GLN A 140 -5.48 -7.80 0.55
CA GLN A 140 -4.82 -9.11 0.50
C GLN A 140 -3.91 -9.23 -0.73
N ALA A 141 -4.31 -8.72 -1.89
CA ALA A 141 -3.45 -8.68 -3.07
C ALA A 141 -2.16 -7.89 -2.81
N ALA A 142 -2.26 -6.74 -2.12
CA ALA A 142 -1.09 -5.97 -1.71
C ALA A 142 -0.20 -6.74 -0.72
N VAL A 143 -0.79 -7.41 0.26
CA VAL A 143 -0.04 -8.22 1.24
C VAL A 143 0.63 -9.43 0.58
N ASP A 144 -0.02 -10.08 -0.38
CA ASP A 144 0.56 -11.23 -1.08
C ASP A 144 1.73 -10.80 -1.99
N THR A 145 1.62 -9.67 -2.68
CA THR A 145 2.75 -9.06 -3.40
C THR A 145 3.91 -8.74 -2.44
N ILE A 146 3.63 -8.22 -1.25
CA ILE A 146 4.67 -7.97 -0.24
C ILE A 146 5.33 -9.28 0.22
N LYS A 147 4.59 -10.39 0.36
CA LYS A 147 5.18 -11.69 0.72
C LYS A 147 6.11 -12.23 -0.38
N GLU A 148 5.81 -11.97 -1.64
CA GLU A 148 6.73 -12.29 -2.74
C GLU A 148 8.02 -11.45 -2.63
N LEU A 149 7.90 -10.15 -2.35
CA LEU A 149 9.05 -9.29 -2.10
C LEU A 149 9.83 -9.74 -0.85
N GLN A 150 9.14 -10.15 0.20
CA GLN A 150 9.74 -10.71 1.41
C GLN A 150 10.53 -11.99 1.11
N TYR A 151 10.00 -12.86 0.27
CA TYR A 151 10.71 -14.08 -0.15
C TYR A 151 12.02 -13.73 -0.88
N MET A 152 12.02 -12.68 -1.70
CA MET A 152 13.20 -12.27 -2.49
C MET A 152 14.22 -11.45 -1.68
N ALA A 153 13.77 -10.61 -0.78
CA ALA A 153 14.61 -9.57 -0.14
C ALA A 153 14.61 -9.60 1.40
N GLY A 154 13.78 -10.44 2.02
CA GLY A 154 13.57 -10.40 3.47
C GLY A 154 12.62 -9.27 3.87
N GLY A 155 12.62 -8.91 5.17
CA GLY A 155 11.68 -7.95 5.76
C GLY A 155 10.64 -8.68 6.61
N MET A 156 10.10 -8.01 7.62
CA MET A 156 9.22 -8.67 8.59
C MET A 156 7.92 -7.92 8.84
N VAL A 157 7.86 -6.66 8.47
CA VAL A 157 6.76 -5.77 8.85
C VAL A 157 6.20 -5.07 7.63
N VAL A 158 4.90 -5.06 7.53
CA VAL A 158 4.14 -4.17 6.66
C VAL A 158 3.42 -3.13 7.52
N PHE A 159 3.40 -1.89 7.05
CA PHE A 159 2.64 -0.83 7.69
C PHE A 159 1.88 0.01 6.66
N LEU A 160 0.92 0.77 7.15
CA LEU A 160 0.15 1.74 6.38
C LEU A 160 -0.30 2.90 7.26
N GLU A 161 -0.69 3.98 6.64
CA GLU A 161 -1.27 5.16 7.27
C GLU A 161 -2.71 5.32 6.77
N ALA A 162 -3.65 5.58 7.66
CA ALA A 162 -5.04 5.80 7.32
C ALA A 162 -5.64 6.92 8.18
N GLU A 163 -6.65 7.59 7.67
CA GLU A 163 -7.38 8.60 8.42
C GLU A 163 -7.97 8.04 9.71
N ASP A 164 -8.09 8.91 10.73
CA ASP A 164 -8.73 8.57 12.01
C ASP A 164 -10.24 8.46 11.82
N ASN A 165 -10.65 7.34 11.26
CA ASN A 165 -12.03 7.01 10.92
C ASN A 165 -12.38 5.63 11.46
N GLU A 166 -13.48 5.54 12.20
CA GLU A 166 -13.92 4.30 12.86
C GLU A 166 -14.07 3.12 11.89
N LYS A 167 -14.56 3.36 10.66
CA LYS A 167 -14.71 2.30 9.65
C LYS A 167 -13.36 1.76 9.20
N LEU A 168 -12.37 2.64 9.01
CA LEU A 168 -11.01 2.25 8.63
C LEU A 168 -10.30 1.54 9.79
N ILE A 169 -10.49 1.99 11.03
CA ILE A 169 -9.94 1.33 12.20
C ILE A 169 -10.47 -0.11 12.30
N LYS A 170 -11.79 -0.30 12.24
CA LYS A 170 -12.40 -1.64 12.24
C LYS A 170 -11.91 -2.50 11.07
N PHE A 171 -11.80 -1.90 9.88
CA PHE A 171 -11.31 -2.59 8.70
C PHE A 171 -9.88 -3.12 8.89
N TYR A 172 -8.95 -2.27 9.30
CA TYR A 172 -7.56 -2.69 9.45
C TYR A 172 -7.32 -3.55 10.69
N GLN A 173 -7.88 -3.18 11.84
CA GLN A 173 -7.60 -3.91 13.09
C GLN A 173 -8.42 -5.19 13.22
N GLU A 174 -9.75 -5.11 13.14
CA GLU A 174 -10.62 -6.23 13.48
C GLU A 174 -10.67 -7.27 12.36
N LYS A 175 -10.78 -6.81 11.11
CA LYS A 175 -10.92 -7.70 9.96
C LYS A 175 -9.58 -8.18 9.39
N ASN A 176 -8.57 -7.31 9.37
CA ASN A 176 -7.31 -7.59 8.67
C ASN A 176 -6.10 -7.79 9.59
N GLY A 177 -6.27 -7.72 10.91
CA GLY A 177 -5.25 -8.09 11.90
C GLY A 177 -4.05 -7.15 11.97
N PHE A 178 -4.19 -5.91 11.50
CA PHE A 178 -3.21 -4.87 11.74
C PHE A 178 -3.31 -4.36 13.18
N LYS A 179 -2.23 -3.80 13.70
CA LYS A 179 -2.19 -3.18 15.03
C LYS A 179 -1.84 -1.70 14.90
N ARG A 180 -2.62 -0.85 15.55
CA ARG A 180 -2.26 0.56 15.71
C ARG A 180 -0.99 0.65 16.54
N PHE A 181 -0.02 1.47 16.09
CA PHE A 181 1.23 1.65 16.81
C PHE A 181 1.61 3.11 17.04
N ALA A 182 1.14 4.02 16.19
CA ALA A 182 1.40 5.45 16.31
C ALA A 182 0.32 6.30 15.66
N THR A 183 0.44 7.59 15.81
CA THR A 183 -0.33 8.61 15.09
C THR A 183 0.63 9.64 14.51
N LYS A 184 0.24 10.24 13.39
CA LYS A 184 1.02 11.24 12.68
C LYS A 184 0.13 12.39 12.30
N SER A 185 0.49 13.61 12.67
CA SER A 185 -0.18 14.81 12.17
C SER A 185 0.40 15.20 10.82
N VAL A 186 -0.47 15.38 9.84
CA VAL A 186 -0.09 15.81 8.49
C VAL A 186 -0.73 17.17 8.23
N LYS A 187 0.07 18.11 7.72
CA LYS A 187 -0.40 19.39 7.20
C LYS A 187 -0.15 19.41 5.70
N SER A 188 -1.19 19.62 4.92
CA SER A 188 -1.09 19.80 3.49
C SER A 188 -1.41 21.26 3.16
N GLY A 189 -0.37 22.03 2.82
CA GLY A 189 -0.52 23.43 2.38
C GLY A 189 -1.32 24.30 3.36
N THR A 190 -2.45 24.83 2.91
CA THR A 190 -3.38 25.70 3.66
C THR A 190 -4.49 24.94 4.38
N GLU A 191 -4.54 23.62 4.28
CA GLU A 191 -5.56 22.79 4.93
C GLU A 191 -5.30 22.63 6.41
N GLU A 192 -6.38 22.37 7.18
CA GLU A 192 -6.26 22.04 8.60
C GLU A 192 -5.46 20.74 8.78
N ALA A 193 -4.63 20.73 9.83
CA ALA A 193 -3.87 19.53 10.16
C ALA A 193 -4.81 18.36 10.46
N HIS A 194 -4.68 17.26 9.72
CA HIS A 194 -5.41 16.04 10.01
C HIS A 194 -4.49 14.96 10.60
N THR A 195 -5.09 14.05 11.33
CA THR A 195 -4.36 12.98 12.02
C THR A 195 -4.50 11.68 11.22
N LEU A 196 -3.36 11.08 10.92
CA LEU A 196 -3.29 9.72 10.39
C LEU A 196 -2.96 8.73 11.50
N ILE A 197 -3.63 7.60 11.52
CA ILE A 197 -3.28 6.46 12.35
C ILE A 197 -2.33 5.57 11.57
N GLN A 198 -1.25 5.18 12.22
CA GLN A 198 -0.29 4.24 11.67
C GLN A 198 -0.61 2.82 12.18
N PHE A 199 -0.78 1.91 11.25
CA PHE A 199 -1.05 0.50 11.50
C PHE A 199 0.10 -0.36 11.00
N LEU A 200 0.47 -1.38 11.76
CA LEU A 200 1.45 -2.38 11.33
C LEU A 200 0.90 -3.79 11.45
N LYS A 201 1.46 -4.68 10.63
CA LYS A 201 1.26 -6.12 10.71
C LYS A 201 2.60 -6.81 10.49
N VAL A 202 2.85 -7.84 11.27
CA VAL A 202 4.02 -8.70 11.07
C VAL A 202 3.66 -9.80 10.09
N LEU A 203 4.52 -10.00 9.11
CA LEU A 203 4.39 -10.97 8.02
C LEU A 203 4.80 -12.37 8.46
#